data_acebcd23bad2a2eaaf7d5677b633768c
#
_entry.id   acebcd23bad2a2eaaf7d5677b633768c
#
_cell.length_a   1.000
_cell.length_b   1.000
_cell.length_c   1.000
_cell.angle_alpha   90.00
_cell.angle_beta   90.00
_cell.angle_gamma   90.00
#
_symmetry.space_group_name_H-M   'P 1'
#
loop_
_entity.id
_entity.type
_entity.pdbx_description
1 polymer ?
#
loop_
_entity_poly.entity_id
_entity_poly.type
_entity_poly.pdbx_seq_one_letter_code
_entity_poly.pdbx_strand_id
1 'polypeptide(L)'
;MKFAENNQISQRQLYRQIVIAFIAPLILCLFGNRKTLGLGGLAGTAAALAAVLFYVIFLIRLRYAFARPCKTAGVVWGRLTALFFLIYCIFGAAFLLNLLGEIVAVSLGTGIGKKWLCLITLLVCSLGTQKGIQRRGRMGEVSGGVVLAAVMLMLVLAVGQGKWEYFQEMVWNSSFSGRKILESGYDVICAFSGLGLLPFALDSVGNSKDTGKTVSFAVFTLGILLILTELLLPSVFGWGRLKYESCPILPLLSGAELPGNVLARFDVLWMGFLLYSLLFSIGSFLHYGHLIVEKADMGTGKLWISTLVFAGAVWDIERWGIRNSFPLYLKYIFVPGMLVLQIMFFMTGKKKWKKKLAVACVSALFLLAGCGGVEPEKRMYPLALGADITEGKYLLTYGIPDLPKSTGQEKDGEDQGNAAPSIQGETFREIENIYSRTQEKYLDMGHLEILVLGESLLDGGRWEQVLEYLKQEPTIGENVYVFRCAVASEAVAWVSPQDVSLGEYLLGLLENNPNGSPGQAVTLREVYHEFYERGALSELPELKIYGKELEVKF
;
A
#
# COMPACT_ATOMS: atom_id res chain seq x y z
N MET A 1 26.24 35.42 -14.73
CA MET A 1 26.80 34.24 -15.42
C MET A 1 25.68 33.55 -16.20
N LYS A 2 25.72 33.56 -17.54
CA LYS A 2 24.85 32.70 -18.36
C LYS A 2 25.46 31.30 -18.30
N PHE A 3 24.86 30.40 -17.54
CA PHE A 3 25.25 29.00 -17.53
C PHE A 3 24.93 28.38 -18.89
N ALA A 4 25.86 27.63 -19.47
CA ALA A 4 25.66 26.93 -20.72
C ALA A 4 24.45 25.98 -20.61
N GLU A 5 23.44 26.14 -21.45
CA GLU A 5 22.28 25.26 -21.54
C GLU A 5 22.63 24.08 -22.45
N ASN A 6 23.46 23.15 -21.95
CA ASN A 6 23.90 21.96 -22.68
C ASN A 6 23.05 20.71 -22.38
N ASN A 7 21.97 20.85 -21.59
CA ASN A 7 21.08 19.78 -21.15
C ASN A 7 21.80 18.59 -20.49
N GLN A 8 22.92 18.86 -19.82
CA GLN A 8 23.71 17.87 -19.06
C GLN A 8 23.64 18.15 -17.57
N ILE A 9 23.80 17.09 -16.77
CA ILE A 9 23.86 17.15 -15.31
C ILE A 9 25.20 16.63 -14.79
N SER A 10 25.66 17.19 -13.67
CA SER A 10 26.86 16.74 -12.95
C SER A 10 26.56 15.49 -12.11
N GLN A 11 27.62 14.79 -11.68
CA GLN A 11 27.52 13.63 -10.78
C GLN A 11 26.87 14.02 -9.44
N ARG A 12 27.18 15.17 -8.89
CA ARG A 12 26.57 15.70 -7.67
C ARG A 12 25.06 15.96 -7.84
N GLN A 13 24.66 16.48 -8.99
CA GLN A 13 23.25 16.68 -9.32
C GLN A 13 22.52 15.35 -9.48
N LEU A 14 23.13 14.36 -10.12
CA LEU A 14 22.56 13.01 -10.24
C LEU A 14 22.33 12.36 -8.87
N TYR A 15 23.36 12.39 -8.00
CA TYR A 15 23.25 11.86 -6.64
C TYR A 15 22.07 12.48 -5.88
N ARG A 16 22.01 13.80 -5.84
CA ARG A 16 20.96 14.51 -5.09
C ARG A 16 19.55 14.31 -5.67
N GLN A 17 19.44 14.23 -7.00
CA GLN A 17 18.15 13.90 -7.63
C GLN A 17 17.66 12.50 -7.22
N ILE A 18 18.53 11.50 -7.19
CA ILE A 18 18.17 10.14 -6.77
C ILE A 18 17.74 10.15 -5.30
N VAL A 19 18.57 10.71 -4.42
CA VAL A 19 18.28 10.73 -2.99
C VAL A 19 16.93 11.40 -2.70
N ILE A 20 16.68 12.61 -3.23
CA ILE A 20 15.44 13.34 -2.94
C ILE A 20 14.21 12.66 -3.58
N ALA A 21 14.37 12.02 -4.74
CA ALA A 21 13.25 11.32 -5.39
C ALA A 21 12.84 10.04 -4.66
N PHE A 22 13.72 9.44 -3.87
CA PHE A 22 13.42 8.18 -3.19
C PHE A 22 13.10 8.34 -1.70
N ILE A 23 13.53 9.41 -1.01
CA ILE A 23 13.33 9.57 0.44
C ILE A 23 11.88 9.37 0.85
N ALA A 24 10.96 10.20 0.35
CA ALA A 24 9.57 10.13 0.79
C ALA A 24 8.85 8.85 0.33
N PRO A 25 8.96 8.38 -0.93
CA PRO A 25 8.34 7.11 -1.31
C PRO A 25 8.82 5.93 -0.46
N LEU A 26 10.13 5.84 -0.14
CA LEU A 26 10.67 4.77 0.69
C LEU A 26 10.12 4.83 2.11
N ILE A 27 10.19 6.00 2.76
CA ILE A 27 9.80 6.16 4.15
C ILE A 27 8.28 6.00 4.35
N LEU A 28 7.47 6.52 3.41
CA LEU A 28 6.01 6.51 3.53
C LEU A 28 5.37 5.18 3.12
N CYS A 29 6.00 4.40 2.21
CA CYS A 29 5.33 3.24 1.62
C CYS A 29 5.84 1.88 2.10
N LEU A 30 7.06 1.79 2.70
CA LEU A 30 7.67 0.50 3.02
C LEU A 30 7.27 -0.06 4.39
N PHE A 31 6.99 0.79 5.37
CA PHE A 31 6.91 0.37 6.78
C PHE A 31 5.50 0.06 7.28
N GLY A 32 4.49 0.23 6.43
CA GLY A 32 3.10 -0.05 6.81
C GLY A 32 2.87 -1.51 7.21
N ASN A 33 2.06 -1.71 8.25
CA ASN A 33 1.62 -3.03 8.74
C ASN A 33 2.78 -4.02 8.98
N ARG A 34 3.92 -3.56 9.49
CA ARG A 34 5.15 -4.36 9.75
C ARG A 34 5.72 -5.12 8.56
N LYS A 35 5.40 -4.78 7.33
CA LYS A 35 5.81 -5.58 6.17
C LYS A 35 7.32 -5.84 6.12
N THR A 36 8.13 -4.82 6.38
CA THR A 36 9.61 -4.89 6.34
C THR A 36 10.26 -4.83 7.72
N LEU A 37 9.48 -4.78 8.82
CA LEU A 37 10.01 -4.62 10.17
C LEU A 37 10.40 -5.95 10.84
N GLY A 38 11.27 -5.86 11.86
CA GLY A 38 11.77 -6.98 12.64
C GLY A 38 13.05 -7.61 12.08
N LEU A 39 13.62 -8.62 12.77
CA LEU A 39 14.91 -9.22 12.41
C LEU A 39 14.92 -9.81 11.00
N GLY A 40 13.84 -10.52 10.62
CA GLY A 40 13.69 -11.05 9.25
C GLY A 40 13.56 -9.92 8.21
N GLY A 41 12.92 -8.80 8.57
CA GLY A 41 12.81 -7.60 7.77
C GLY A 41 14.19 -6.96 7.52
N LEU A 42 14.93 -6.67 8.59
CA LEU A 42 16.29 -6.11 8.52
C LEU A 42 17.23 -6.95 7.66
N ALA A 43 17.21 -8.29 7.85
CA ALA A 43 18.01 -9.19 7.01
C ALA A 43 17.59 -9.14 5.54
N GLY A 44 16.27 -9.06 5.28
CA GLY A 44 15.71 -8.90 3.93
C GLY A 44 16.13 -7.57 3.30
N THR A 45 16.05 -6.47 4.03
CA THR A 45 16.50 -5.14 3.58
C THR A 45 18.00 -5.13 3.26
N ALA A 46 18.84 -5.71 4.11
CA ALA A 46 20.28 -5.80 3.86
C ALA A 46 20.58 -6.63 2.59
N ALA A 47 19.93 -7.78 2.42
CA ALA A 47 20.07 -8.61 1.23
C ALA A 47 19.59 -7.89 -0.04
N ALA A 48 18.45 -7.19 0.04
CA ALA A 48 17.92 -6.39 -1.06
C ALA A 48 18.85 -5.25 -1.46
N LEU A 49 19.41 -4.52 -0.50
CA LEU A 49 20.38 -3.46 -0.78
C LEU A 49 21.62 -3.99 -1.49
N ALA A 50 22.15 -5.15 -1.08
CA ALA A 50 23.25 -5.80 -1.79
C ALA A 50 22.87 -6.16 -3.23
N ALA A 51 21.67 -6.71 -3.44
CA ALA A 51 21.14 -7.02 -4.77
C ALA A 51 20.96 -5.76 -5.64
N VAL A 52 20.43 -4.67 -5.07
CA VAL A 52 20.25 -3.39 -5.77
C VAL A 52 21.60 -2.77 -6.14
N LEU A 53 22.60 -2.82 -5.25
CA LEU A 53 23.96 -2.36 -5.57
C LEU A 53 24.58 -3.17 -6.72
N PHE A 54 24.38 -4.47 -6.75
CA PHE A 54 24.79 -5.30 -7.89
C PHE A 54 24.02 -4.94 -9.16
N TYR A 55 22.71 -4.70 -9.04
CA TYR A 55 21.86 -4.26 -10.14
C TYR A 55 22.30 -2.92 -10.74
N VAL A 56 22.81 -1.97 -9.95
CA VAL A 56 23.36 -0.70 -10.45
C VAL A 56 24.50 -0.93 -11.45
N ILE A 57 25.37 -1.90 -11.21
CA ILE A 57 26.48 -2.25 -12.14
C ILE A 57 25.90 -2.68 -13.49
N PHE A 58 24.81 -3.42 -13.48
CA PHE A 58 24.11 -3.86 -14.69
C PHE A 58 23.43 -2.68 -15.39
N LEU A 59 22.75 -1.78 -14.65
CA LEU A 59 22.08 -0.59 -15.22
C LEU A 59 23.02 0.32 -16.01
N ILE A 60 24.23 0.56 -15.50
CA ILE A 60 25.19 1.41 -16.18
C ILE A 60 25.57 0.86 -17.55
N ARG A 61 25.64 -0.47 -17.69
CA ARG A 61 25.94 -1.12 -18.99
C ARG A 61 24.82 -0.98 -20.01
N LEU A 62 23.60 -0.70 -19.57
CA LEU A 62 22.43 -0.48 -20.43
C LEU A 62 22.32 0.94 -21.02
N ARG A 63 23.16 1.87 -20.57
CA ARG A 63 23.15 3.29 -20.97
C ARG A 63 22.98 3.50 -22.48
N TYR A 64 23.80 2.84 -23.29
CA TYR A 64 23.78 3.03 -24.74
C TYR A 64 22.57 2.38 -25.41
N ALA A 65 22.08 1.29 -24.85
CA ALA A 65 20.94 0.55 -25.39
C ALA A 65 19.63 1.35 -25.20
N PHE A 66 19.46 1.99 -24.07
CA PHE A 66 18.25 2.77 -23.73
C PHE A 66 18.33 4.24 -24.21
N ALA A 67 19.52 4.73 -24.60
CA ALA A 67 19.64 6.04 -25.22
C ALA A 67 18.89 6.13 -26.56
N ARG A 68 18.82 5.02 -27.31
CA ARG A 68 18.13 4.91 -28.60
C ARG A 68 17.45 3.53 -28.74
N PRO A 69 16.34 3.28 -28.03
CA PRO A 69 15.74 1.94 -27.91
C PRO A 69 15.30 1.39 -29.27
N CYS A 70 14.73 2.21 -30.14
CA CYS A 70 14.30 1.82 -31.49
C CYS A 70 15.45 1.40 -32.41
N LYS A 71 16.64 2.01 -32.24
CA LYS A 71 17.83 1.60 -33.03
C LYS A 71 18.45 0.31 -32.51
N THR A 72 18.40 0.08 -31.22
CA THR A 72 19.03 -1.06 -30.56
C THR A 72 18.23 -2.36 -30.76
N ALA A 73 16.93 -2.34 -30.50
CA ALA A 73 16.07 -3.52 -30.52
C ALA A 73 15.14 -3.59 -31.76
N GLY A 74 15.12 -2.55 -32.61
CA GLY A 74 14.17 -2.36 -33.67
C GLY A 74 12.98 -1.53 -33.25
N VAL A 75 12.27 -0.94 -34.24
CA VAL A 75 11.21 0.06 -34.00
C VAL A 75 10.08 -0.52 -33.12
N VAL A 76 9.59 -1.73 -33.42
CA VAL A 76 8.48 -2.35 -32.70
C VAL A 76 8.86 -2.65 -31.25
N TRP A 77 9.96 -3.36 -31.05
CA TRP A 77 10.42 -3.73 -29.69
C TRP A 77 10.87 -2.53 -28.86
N GLY A 78 11.50 -1.55 -29.51
CA GLY A 78 11.88 -0.30 -28.87
C GLY A 78 10.68 0.48 -28.35
N ARG A 79 9.60 0.57 -29.16
CA ARG A 79 8.34 1.23 -28.75
C ARG A 79 7.57 0.44 -27.71
N LEU A 80 7.49 -0.88 -27.80
CA LEU A 80 6.85 -1.72 -26.78
C LEU A 80 7.55 -1.59 -25.43
N THR A 81 8.89 -1.61 -25.41
CA THR A 81 9.65 -1.37 -24.19
C THR A 81 9.42 0.03 -23.64
N ALA A 82 9.45 1.04 -24.48
CA ALA A 82 9.15 2.41 -24.07
C ALA A 82 7.74 2.53 -23.48
N LEU A 83 6.74 1.90 -24.10
CA LEU A 83 5.36 1.87 -23.60
C LEU A 83 5.28 1.19 -22.21
N PHE A 84 5.97 0.08 -22.00
CA PHE A 84 6.01 -0.61 -20.72
C PHE A 84 6.55 0.28 -19.60
N PHE A 85 7.67 0.98 -19.82
CA PHE A 85 8.23 1.92 -18.85
C PHE A 85 7.38 3.19 -18.70
N LEU A 86 6.70 3.62 -19.75
CA LEU A 86 5.78 4.76 -19.71
C LEU A 86 4.56 4.47 -18.83
N ILE A 87 3.97 3.28 -18.95
CA ILE A 87 2.87 2.84 -18.08
C ILE A 87 3.30 2.90 -16.61
N TYR A 88 4.50 2.44 -16.29
CA TYR A 88 5.05 2.55 -14.95
C TYR A 88 5.20 4.01 -14.48
N CYS A 89 5.67 4.90 -15.35
CA CYS A 89 5.76 6.33 -15.02
C CYS A 89 4.39 6.94 -14.72
N ILE A 90 3.36 6.59 -15.49
CA ILE A 90 1.99 7.09 -15.29
C ILE A 90 1.41 6.55 -13.98
N PHE A 91 1.47 5.24 -13.76
CA PHE A 91 0.93 4.62 -12.54
C PHE A 91 1.68 5.06 -11.29
N GLY A 92 3.02 5.15 -11.34
CA GLY A 92 3.83 5.61 -10.23
C GLY A 92 3.55 7.08 -9.87
N ALA A 93 3.43 7.95 -10.86
CA ALA A 93 3.04 9.34 -10.64
C ALA A 93 1.62 9.46 -10.07
N ALA A 94 0.66 8.69 -10.59
CA ALA A 94 -0.72 8.67 -10.12
C ALA A 94 -0.82 8.18 -8.66
N PHE A 95 -0.10 7.12 -8.32
CA PHE A 95 -0.03 6.57 -6.96
C PHE A 95 0.52 7.60 -5.96
N LEU A 96 1.67 8.22 -6.27
CA LEU A 96 2.26 9.22 -5.38
C LEU A 96 1.41 10.50 -5.28
N LEU A 97 0.72 10.87 -6.35
CA LEU A 97 -0.20 12.01 -6.35
C LEU A 97 -1.42 11.74 -5.49
N ASN A 98 -1.99 10.54 -5.55
CA ASN A 98 -3.08 10.10 -4.70
C ASN A 98 -2.66 10.07 -3.22
N LEU A 99 -1.48 9.50 -2.92
CA LEU A 99 -0.90 9.44 -1.58
C LEU A 99 -0.68 10.84 -1.00
N LEU A 100 -0.11 11.76 -1.79
CA LEU A 100 0.09 13.14 -1.37
C LEU A 100 -1.24 13.84 -1.06
N GLY A 101 -2.24 13.67 -1.93
CA GLY A 101 -3.56 14.25 -1.71
C GLY A 101 -4.22 13.76 -0.43
N GLU A 102 -4.03 12.49 -0.06
CA GLU A 102 -4.54 11.91 1.17
C GLU A 102 -3.80 12.45 2.40
N ILE A 103 -2.47 12.42 2.39
CA ILE A 103 -1.65 12.92 3.50
C ILE A 103 -1.98 14.40 3.79
N VAL A 104 -2.06 15.23 2.75
CA VAL A 104 -2.36 16.66 2.93
C VAL A 104 -3.78 16.87 3.44
N ALA A 105 -4.77 16.11 2.93
CA ALA A 105 -6.15 16.23 3.39
C ALA A 105 -6.30 15.86 4.88
N VAL A 106 -5.66 14.76 5.31
CA VAL A 106 -5.74 14.26 6.69
C VAL A 106 -4.89 15.10 7.64
N SER A 107 -3.62 15.39 7.29
CA SER A 107 -2.67 16.01 8.23
C SER A 107 -2.85 17.52 8.36
N LEU A 108 -3.29 18.22 7.32
CA LEU A 108 -3.43 19.67 7.34
C LEU A 108 -4.87 20.16 7.54
N GLY A 109 -5.87 19.27 7.51
CA GLY A 109 -7.28 19.61 7.73
C GLY A 109 -7.78 20.75 6.85
N THR A 110 -7.29 20.84 5.59
CA THR A 110 -7.45 22.03 4.74
C THR A 110 -8.88 22.31 4.28
N GLY A 111 -9.83 21.40 4.51
CA GLY A 111 -11.19 21.52 3.94
C GLY A 111 -11.24 21.45 2.40
N ILE A 112 -10.09 21.39 1.74
CA ILE A 112 -9.98 21.30 0.28
C ILE A 112 -10.12 19.82 -0.12
N GLY A 113 -11.06 19.53 -0.98
CA GLY A 113 -11.28 18.15 -1.45
C GLY A 113 -10.02 17.56 -2.12
N LYS A 114 -9.70 16.29 -1.85
CA LYS A 114 -8.55 15.53 -2.37
C LYS A 114 -8.32 15.72 -3.88
N LYS A 115 -9.40 15.76 -4.69
CA LYS A 115 -9.34 15.94 -6.15
C LYS A 115 -8.70 17.27 -6.55
N TRP A 116 -9.04 18.37 -5.84
CA TRP A 116 -8.47 19.69 -6.10
C TRP A 116 -7.00 19.76 -5.70
N LEU A 117 -6.64 19.14 -4.56
CA LEU A 117 -5.23 19.02 -4.15
C LEU A 117 -4.40 18.29 -5.18
N CYS A 118 -4.90 17.15 -5.70
CA CYS A 118 -4.23 16.41 -6.78
C CYS A 118 -4.07 17.26 -8.04
N LEU A 119 -5.10 18.03 -8.44
CA LEU A 119 -5.04 18.88 -9.64
C LEU A 119 -3.97 19.97 -9.50
N ILE A 120 -3.99 20.72 -8.40
CA ILE A 120 -3.03 21.81 -8.14
C ILE A 120 -1.61 21.26 -8.09
N THR A 121 -1.41 20.16 -7.36
CA THR A 121 -0.11 19.47 -7.25
C THR A 121 0.42 19.04 -8.62
N LEU A 122 -0.42 18.44 -9.44
CA LEU A 122 -0.04 17.98 -10.77
C LEU A 122 0.33 19.16 -11.69
N LEU A 123 -0.40 20.26 -11.62
CA LEU A 123 -0.07 21.49 -12.38
C LEU A 123 1.31 22.01 -11.98
N VAL A 124 1.62 22.11 -10.69
CA VAL A 124 2.93 22.54 -10.18
C VAL A 124 4.04 21.59 -10.68
N CYS A 125 3.86 20.27 -10.54
CA CYS A 125 4.83 19.29 -11.00
C CYS A 125 5.02 19.34 -12.52
N SER A 126 3.94 19.50 -13.29
CA SER A 126 3.98 19.59 -14.75
C SER A 126 4.75 20.84 -15.24
N LEU A 127 4.51 21.98 -14.62
CA LEU A 127 5.28 23.21 -14.90
C LEU A 127 6.77 23.03 -14.57
N GLY A 128 7.09 22.34 -13.46
CA GLY A 128 8.46 22.06 -13.04
C GLY A 128 9.24 21.17 -14.01
N THR A 129 8.55 20.35 -14.81
CA THR A 129 9.20 19.40 -15.76
C THR A 129 9.49 19.98 -17.15
N GLN A 130 8.90 21.13 -17.50
CA GLN A 130 8.96 21.68 -18.86
C GLN A 130 10.37 22.05 -19.37
N LYS A 131 11.33 22.33 -18.48
CA LYS A 131 12.64 22.89 -18.83
C LYS A 131 13.82 21.87 -18.76
N GLY A 132 13.53 20.57 -18.88
CA GLY A 132 14.53 19.52 -19.07
C GLY A 132 15.29 19.07 -17.81
N ILE A 133 16.18 18.09 -17.97
CA ILE A 133 16.90 17.41 -16.88
C ILE A 133 17.87 18.35 -16.13
N GLN A 134 18.45 19.33 -16.80
CA GLN A 134 19.43 20.24 -16.22
C GLN A 134 18.81 21.14 -15.13
N ARG A 135 17.58 21.67 -15.35
CA ARG A 135 16.89 22.47 -14.36
C ARG A 135 16.51 21.63 -13.15
N ARG A 136 16.05 20.40 -13.36
CA ARG A 136 15.79 19.46 -12.27
C ARG A 136 17.06 19.13 -11.50
N GLY A 137 18.21 18.97 -12.19
CA GLY A 137 19.51 18.78 -11.56
C GLY A 137 19.88 19.91 -10.62
N ARG A 138 19.69 21.15 -11.04
CA ARG A 138 19.94 22.34 -10.19
C ARG A 138 18.98 22.43 -9.01
N MET A 139 17.70 22.15 -9.25
CA MET A 139 16.70 22.09 -8.18
C MET A 139 17.05 21.02 -7.13
N GLY A 140 17.40 19.80 -7.57
CA GLY A 140 17.87 18.73 -6.67
C GLY A 140 19.21 19.07 -5.98
N GLU A 141 20.08 19.85 -6.62
CA GLU A 141 21.36 20.28 -6.02
C GLU A 141 21.15 21.24 -4.85
N VAL A 142 20.22 22.17 -4.94
CA VAL A 142 19.90 23.12 -3.88
C VAL A 142 19.13 22.43 -2.76
N SER A 143 18.05 21.73 -3.08
CA SER A 143 17.09 21.19 -2.09
C SER A 143 17.51 19.83 -1.51
N GLY A 144 18.22 18.98 -2.27
CA GLY A 144 18.52 17.62 -1.86
C GLY A 144 19.38 17.51 -0.59
N GLY A 145 20.29 18.46 -0.37
CA GLY A 145 21.07 18.52 0.86
C GLY A 145 20.23 18.91 2.06
N VAL A 146 19.34 19.88 1.88
CA VAL A 146 18.46 20.39 2.95
C VAL A 146 17.46 19.30 3.36
N VAL A 147 16.80 18.66 2.40
CA VAL A 147 15.82 17.60 2.67
C VAL A 147 16.48 16.41 3.37
N LEU A 148 17.65 15.96 2.89
CA LEU A 148 18.38 14.87 3.54
C LEU A 148 18.78 15.22 4.98
N ALA A 149 19.34 16.41 5.20
CA ALA A 149 19.71 16.87 6.52
C ALA A 149 18.50 16.98 7.45
N ALA A 150 17.38 17.47 6.94
CA ALA A 150 16.13 17.56 7.66
C ALA A 150 15.63 16.17 8.10
N VAL A 151 15.53 15.21 7.18
CA VAL A 151 15.08 13.85 7.51
C VAL A 151 16.03 13.16 8.49
N MET A 152 17.35 13.34 8.33
CA MET A 152 18.31 12.81 9.30
C MET A 152 18.15 13.44 10.69
N LEU A 153 17.94 14.74 10.76
CA LEU A 153 17.68 15.44 12.04
C LEU A 153 16.38 14.92 12.70
N MET A 154 15.32 14.71 11.92
CA MET A 154 14.08 14.10 12.40
C MET A 154 14.35 12.72 13.04
N LEU A 155 15.07 11.84 12.36
CA LEU A 155 15.37 10.51 12.89
C LEU A 155 16.21 10.60 14.19
N VAL A 156 17.16 11.53 14.26
CA VAL A 156 17.97 11.76 15.47
C VAL A 156 17.10 12.23 16.64
N LEU A 157 16.16 13.17 16.40
CA LEU A 157 15.25 13.64 17.45
C LEU A 157 14.29 12.52 17.91
N ALA A 158 13.84 11.69 16.97
CA ALA A 158 12.96 10.56 17.29
C ALA A 158 13.66 9.46 18.10
N VAL A 159 15.01 9.34 18.05
CA VAL A 159 15.78 8.40 18.91
C VAL A 159 15.52 8.68 20.39
N GLY A 160 15.38 9.95 20.78
CA GLY A 160 15.10 10.34 22.17
C GLY A 160 13.75 9.83 22.71
N GLN A 161 12.82 9.45 21.85
CA GLN A 161 11.51 8.87 22.22
C GLN A 161 11.55 7.34 22.31
N GLY A 162 12.62 6.71 21.84
CA GLY A 162 12.77 5.26 21.81
C GLY A 162 12.92 4.67 23.23
N LYS A 163 12.24 3.56 23.48
CA LYS A 163 12.37 2.75 24.69
C LYS A 163 13.11 1.46 24.37
N TRP A 164 14.13 1.15 25.16
CA TRP A 164 14.93 -0.06 24.99
C TRP A 164 14.10 -1.34 25.14
N GLU A 165 13.12 -1.32 26.01
CA GLU A 165 12.18 -2.42 26.26
C GLU A 165 11.40 -2.79 24.99
N TYR A 166 10.92 -1.79 24.23
CA TYR A 166 10.20 -2.00 22.96
C TYR A 166 11.10 -2.58 21.86
N PHE A 167 12.37 -2.19 21.87
CA PHE A 167 13.35 -2.79 20.95
C PHE A 167 13.61 -4.26 21.29
N GLN A 168 13.75 -4.59 22.57
CA GLN A 168 13.88 -5.98 23.02
C GLN A 168 12.64 -6.80 22.63
N GLU A 169 11.44 -6.27 22.84
CA GLU A 169 10.19 -6.91 22.43
C GLU A 169 10.18 -7.24 20.93
N MET A 170 10.63 -6.33 20.08
CA MET A 170 10.81 -6.60 18.64
C MET A 170 11.74 -7.79 18.41
N VAL A 171 12.86 -7.86 19.09
CA VAL A 171 13.85 -8.94 18.92
C VAL A 171 13.26 -10.28 19.32
N TRP A 172 12.52 -10.36 20.44
CA TRP A 172 11.92 -11.59 20.95
C TRP A 172 10.71 -12.06 20.11
N ASN A 173 9.85 -11.14 19.68
CA ASN A 173 8.60 -11.44 19.01
C ASN A 173 8.69 -11.47 17.47
N SER A 174 9.84 -11.03 16.90
CA SER A 174 9.99 -11.06 15.45
C SER A 174 10.39 -12.44 14.93
N SER A 175 9.63 -12.97 13.97
CA SER A 175 9.99 -14.22 13.31
C SER A 175 11.21 -14.04 12.39
N PHE A 176 12.26 -14.84 12.62
CA PHE A 176 13.40 -14.94 11.72
C PHE A 176 13.21 -16.19 10.84
N SER A 177 12.59 -16.00 9.68
CA SER A 177 12.35 -17.09 8.73
C SER A 177 12.84 -16.71 7.32
N GLY A 178 13.32 -17.71 6.55
CA GLY A 178 13.76 -17.49 5.17
C GLY A 178 12.67 -16.88 4.28
N ARG A 179 11.41 -17.25 4.51
CA ARG A 179 10.27 -16.69 3.79
C ARG A 179 10.11 -15.18 4.08
N LYS A 180 10.18 -14.77 5.36
CA LYS A 180 10.08 -13.35 5.75
C LYS A 180 11.23 -12.52 5.16
N ILE A 181 12.45 -13.07 5.12
CA ILE A 181 13.63 -12.42 4.50
C ILE A 181 13.39 -12.18 3.00
N LEU A 182 12.87 -13.19 2.28
CA LEU A 182 12.60 -13.08 0.85
C LEU A 182 11.47 -12.10 0.55
N GLU A 183 10.36 -12.15 1.28
CA GLU A 183 9.21 -11.27 1.10
C GLU A 183 9.60 -9.80 1.37
N SER A 184 10.23 -9.53 2.51
CA SER A 184 10.71 -8.20 2.86
C SER A 184 11.77 -7.68 1.87
N GLY A 185 12.75 -8.52 1.53
CA GLY A 185 13.78 -8.15 0.55
C GLY A 185 13.19 -7.83 -0.82
N TYR A 186 12.18 -8.59 -1.26
CA TYR A 186 11.52 -8.32 -2.52
C TYR A 186 10.71 -7.01 -2.49
N ASP A 187 10.04 -6.68 -1.39
CA ASP A 187 9.33 -5.41 -1.22
C ASP A 187 10.31 -4.20 -1.29
N VAL A 188 11.48 -4.33 -0.69
CA VAL A 188 12.55 -3.30 -0.80
C VAL A 188 13.07 -3.19 -2.25
N ILE A 189 13.29 -4.30 -2.96
CA ILE A 189 13.67 -4.28 -4.39
C ILE A 189 12.60 -3.57 -5.22
N CYS A 190 11.32 -3.85 -4.97
CA CYS A 190 10.19 -3.18 -5.62
C CYS A 190 10.22 -1.66 -5.37
N ALA A 191 10.51 -1.22 -4.16
CA ALA A 191 10.60 0.20 -3.82
C ALA A 191 11.75 0.92 -4.55
N PHE A 192 12.85 0.22 -4.84
CA PHE A 192 13.97 0.73 -5.66
C PHE A 192 13.77 0.57 -7.18
N SER A 193 12.65 0.04 -7.64
CA SER A 193 12.38 -0.21 -9.08
C SER A 193 12.47 1.03 -9.96
N GLY A 194 12.24 2.22 -9.41
CA GLY A 194 12.42 3.50 -10.11
C GLY A 194 13.85 3.72 -10.64
N LEU A 195 14.87 3.05 -10.08
CA LEU A 195 16.21 3.06 -10.63
C LEU A 195 16.27 2.47 -12.05
N GLY A 196 15.33 1.58 -12.40
CA GLY A 196 15.20 1.03 -13.74
C GLY A 196 14.93 2.06 -14.85
N LEU A 197 14.52 3.27 -14.49
CA LEU A 197 14.35 4.40 -15.40
C LEU A 197 15.67 5.11 -15.73
N LEU A 198 16.70 5.00 -14.89
CA LEU A 198 17.96 5.71 -15.06
C LEU A 198 18.62 5.51 -16.42
N PRO A 199 18.64 4.31 -17.04
CA PRO A 199 19.28 4.11 -18.34
C PRO A 199 18.79 5.07 -19.43
N PHE A 200 17.53 5.55 -19.33
CA PHE A 200 17.00 6.56 -20.27
C PHE A 200 17.63 7.95 -20.09
N ALA A 201 18.16 8.28 -18.92
CA ALA A 201 18.73 9.60 -18.64
C ALA A 201 20.28 9.61 -18.55
N LEU A 202 20.92 8.45 -18.52
CA LEU A 202 22.37 8.35 -18.28
C LEU A 202 23.24 8.98 -19.41
N ASP A 203 22.70 9.14 -20.60
CA ASP A 203 23.39 9.84 -21.71
C ASP A 203 23.49 11.36 -21.48
N SER A 204 22.60 11.92 -20.64
CA SER A 204 22.62 13.34 -20.26
C SER A 204 23.55 13.61 -19.06
N VAL A 205 24.25 12.60 -18.53
CA VAL A 205 25.21 12.77 -17.42
C VAL A 205 26.60 13.03 -17.97
N GLY A 206 27.18 14.18 -17.63
CA GLY A 206 28.59 14.50 -17.90
C GLY A 206 29.51 13.54 -17.14
N ASN A 207 30.72 13.30 -17.62
CA ASN A 207 31.73 12.41 -17.04
C ASN A 207 31.20 11.02 -16.62
N SER A 208 30.95 10.18 -17.61
CA SER A 208 30.31 8.87 -17.43
C SER A 208 31.10 7.84 -16.59
N LYS A 209 32.40 8.06 -16.32
CA LYS A 209 33.25 7.08 -15.63
C LYS A 209 32.84 6.84 -14.17
N ASP A 210 32.36 7.86 -13.49
CA ASP A 210 32.00 7.79 -12.06
C ASP A 210 30.50 7.60 -11.79
N THR A 211 29.68 7.51 -12.84
CA THR A 211 28.23 7.39 -12.71
C THR A 211 27.79 6.19 -11.86
N GLY A 212 28.47 5.04 -12.03
CA GLY A 212 28.19 3.85 -11.22
C GLY A 212 28.44 4.07 -9.74
N LYS A 213 29.58 4.68 -9.38
CA LYS A 213 29.92 5.02 -7.99
C LYS A 213 28.88 5.99 -7.40
N THR A 214 28.48 7.00 -8.18
CA THR A 214 27.50 8.00 -7.75
C THR A 214 26.13 7.38 -7.44
N VAL A 215 25.62 6.52 -8.34
CA VAL A 215 24.34 5.84 -8.12
C VAL A 215 24.44 4.86 -6.96
N SER A 216 25.53 4.08 -6.86
CA SER A 216 25.76 3.17 -5.72
C SER A 216 25.83 3.93 -4.40
N PHE A 217 26.47 5.10 -4.36
CA PHE A 217 26.53 5.93 -3.15
C PHE A 217 25.14 6.48 -2.78
N ALA A 218 24.32 6.85 -3.76
CA ALA A 218 22.93 7.26 -3.49
C ALA A 218 22.10 6.10 -2.89
N VAL A 219 22.20 4.89 -3.45
CA VAL A 219 21.54 3.69 -2.91
C VAL A 219 22.03 3.37 -1.51
N PHE A 220 23.32 3.49 -1.25
CA PHE A 220 23.90 3.27 0.08
C PHE A 220 23.37 4.28 1.11
N THR A 221 23.30 5.58 0.74
CA THR A 221 22.71 6.62 1.60
C THR A 221 21.25 6.33 1.93
N LEU A 222 20.45 5.95 0.93
CA LEU A 222 19.05 5.57 1.13
C LEU A 222 18.90 4.28 1.94
N GLY A 223 19.83 3.33 1.77
CA GLY A 223 19.88 2.09 2.55
C GLY A 223 20.15 2.34 4.03
N ILE A 224 21.08 3.23 4.36
CA ILE A 224 21.30 3.64 5.75
C ILE A 224 20.04 4.27 6.34
N LEU A 225 19.39 5.16 5.59
CA LEU A 225 18.15 5.79 6.02
C LEU A 225 17.05 4.77 6.31
N LEU A 226 16.88 3.75 5.44
CA LEU A 226 15.92 2.67 5.64
C LEU A 226 16.21 1.86 6.90
N ILE A 227 17.45 1.40 7.06
CA ILE A 227 17.86 0.59 8.22
C ILE A 227 17.66 1.37 9.53
N LEU A 228 18.04 2.66 9.56
CA LEU A 228 17.81 3.51 10.72
C LEU A 228 16.32 3.64 11.04
N THR A 229 15.48 3.80 10.04
CA THR A 229 14.03 3.88 10.22
C THR A 229 13.43 2.54 10.69
N GLU A 230 13.90 1.41 10.15
CA GLU A 230 13.49 0.06 10.56
C GLU A 230 13.83 -0.25 12.02
N LEU A 231 14.94 0.27 12.54
CA LEU A 231 15.34 0.12 13.93
C LEU A 231 14.56 1.08 14.84
N LEU A 232 14.32 2.29 14.38
CA LEU A 232 13.71 3.35 15.16
C LEU A 232 12.20 3.13 15.38
N LEU A 233 11.46 2.75 14.35
CA LEU A 233 10.00 2.59 14.45
C LEU A 233 9.57 1.62 15.56
N PRO A 234 10.15 0.40 15.67
CA PRO A 234 9.80 -0.50 16.76
C PRO A 234 10.21 0.02 18.14
N SER A 235 11.32 0.75 18.23
CA SER A 235 11.79 1.28 19.52
C SER A 235 10.91 2.41 20.05
N VAL A 236 10.20 3.15 19.17
CA VAL A 236 9.31 4.25 19.57
C VAL A 236 7.87 3.75 19.82
N PHE A 237 7.34 2.92 18.94
CA PHE A 237 5.93 2.52 18.98
C PHE A 237 5.66 1.18 19.64
N GLY A 238 6.68 0.38 19.91
CA GLY A 238 6.54 -1.01 20.33
C GLY A 238 6.11 -1.95 19.19
N TRP A 239 6.30 -3.24 19.42
CA TRP A 239 6.04 -4.26 18.38
C TRP A 239 4.54 -4.48 18.14
N GLY A 240 3.71 -4.32 19.17
CA GLY A 240 2.25 -4.46 19.12
C GLY A 240 1.62 -3.46 18.15
N ARG A 241 1.75 -2.17 18.43
CA ARG A 241 1.11 -1.06 17.72
C ARG A 241 1.46 -1.01 16.22
N LEU A 242 2.72 -1.26 15.85
CA LEU A 242 3.19 -1.16 14.45
C LEU A 242 2.46 -2.09 13.48
N LYS A 243 1.79 -3.12 13.96
CA LYS A 243 1.01 -4.02 13.12
C LYS A 243 -0.21 -3.32 12.52
N TYR A 244 -0.75 -2.35 13.23
CA TYR A 244 -1.98 -1.64 12.87
C TYR A 244 -1.71 -0.31 12.16
N GLU A 245 -0.47 0.17 12.18
CA GLU A 245 -0.09 1.44 11.56
C GLU A 245 0.19 1.26 10.06
N SER A 246 -0.68 1.80 9.22
CA SER A 246 -0.50 1.79 7.75
C SER A 246 0.63 2.72 7.30
N CYS A 247 0.90 3.80 8.02
CA CYS A 247 1.96 4.76 7.73
C CYS A 247 2.61 5.27 9.03
N PRO A 248 3.45 4.43 9.70
CA PRO A 248 3.97 4.73 11.03
C PRO A 248 4.87 5.97 11.13
N ILE A 249 5.34 6.46 9.98
CA ILE A 249 6.17 7.66 9.95
C ILE A 249 5.38 8.94 10.26
N LEU A 250 4.08 8.98 9.96
CA LEU A 250 3.24 10.15 10.24
C LEU A 250 3.07 10.39 11.76
N PRO A 251 2.68 9.39 12.58
CA PRO A 251 2.65 9.56 14.03
C PRO A 251 4.06 9.74 14.63
N LEU A 252 5.14 9.21 14.02
CA LEU A 252 6.50 9.51 14.45
C LEU A 252 6.82 11.00 14.31
N LEU A 253 6.38 11.63 13.23
CA LEU A 253 6.55 13.06 12.99
C LEU A 253 5.77 13.90 14.00
N SER A 254 4.51 13.55 14.28
CA SER A 254 3.66 14.28 15.20
C SER A 254 4.11 14.20 16.66
N GLY A 255 4.82 13.10 17.03
CA GLY A 255 5.39 12.91 18.36
C GLY A 255 6.78 13.53 18.56
N ALA A 256 7.44 14.02 17.51
CA ALA A 256 8.79 14.58 17.61
C ALA A 256 8.73 16.01 18.20
N GLU A 257 8.91 16.12 19.51
CA GLU A 257 8.98 17.39 20.23
C GLU A 257 10.42 17.88 20.35
N LEU A 258 10.63 19.19 20.18
CA LEU A 258 11.91 19.82 20.48
C LEU A 258 12.05 20.03 22.00
N PRO A 259 13.24 19.79 22.57
CA PRO A 259 13.49 20.12 23.96
C PRO A 259 13.16 21.59 24.24
N GLY A 260 12.31 21.85 25.25
CA GLY A 260 11.93 23.19 25.67
C GLY A 260 10.64 23.74 25.07
N ASN A 261 9.87 22.93 24.33
CA ASN A 261 8.54 23.30 23.77
C ASN A 261 8.54 24.60 22.91
N VAL A 262 9.69 24.88 22.26
CA VAL A 262 9.94 26.17 21.56
C VAL A 262 9.08 26.31 20.30
N LEU A 263 8.61 25.18 19.71
CA LEU A 263 7.76 25.17 18.52
C LEU A 263 6.66 24.11 18.70
N ALA A 264 5.47 24.57 19.03
CA ALA A 264 4.31 23.71 19.31
C ALA A 264 3.84 22.84 18.11
N ARG A 265 4.30 23.13 16.88
CA ARG A 265 3.90 22.41 15.66
C ARG A 265 5.10 22.19 14.72
N PHE A 266 6.13 21.59 15.25
CA PHE A 266 7.34 21.26 14.48
C PHE A 266 7.09 20.12 13.44
N ASP A 267 6.04 19.33 13.68
CA ASP A 267 5.51 18.30 12.79
C ASP A 267 5.21 18.83 11.38
N VAL A 268 4.65 20.03 11.25
CA VAL A 268 4.32 20.66 9.96
C VAL A 268 5.57 20.92 9.11
N LEU A 269 6.68 21.29 9.74
CA LEU A 269 7.93 21.54 9.03
C LEU A 269 8.48 20.24 8.41
N TRP A 270 8.49 19.15 9.17
CA TRP A 270 8.93 17.84 8.70
C TRP A 270 8.05 17.31 7.59
N MET A 271 6.74 17.45 7.76
CA MET A 271 5.77 17.13 6.73
C MET A 271 6.08 17.88 5.44
N GLY A 272 6.42 19.19 5.53
CA GLY A 272 6.80 19.99 4.38
C GLY A 272 7.99 19.42 3.60
N PHE A 273 9.03 18.92 4.27
CA PHE A 273 10.17 18.27 3.61
C PHE A 273 9.79 16.95 2.92
N LEU A 274 8.96 16.14 3.54
CA LEU A 274 8.46 14.89 2.92
C LEU A 274 7.54 15.18 1.72
N LEU A 275 6.63 16.15 1.86
CA LEU A 275 5.77 16.58 0.75
C LEU A 275 6.60 17.14 -0.42
N TYR A 276 7.67 17.91 -0.13
CA TYR A 276 8.57 18.37 -1.19
C TYR A 276 9.29 17.21 -1.89
N SER A 277 9.75 16.19 -1.16
CA SER A 277 10.31 14.98 -1.75
C SER A 277 9.30 14.23 -2.62
N LEU A 278 8.02 14.12 -2.19
CA LEU A 278 6.95 13.55 -3.00
C LEU A 278 6.70 14.35 -4.28
N LEU A 279 6.63 15.68 -4.20
CA LEU A 279 6.51 16.56 -5.36
C LEU A 279 7.66 16.34 -6.36
N PHE A 280 8.89 16.23 -5.84
CA PHE A 280 10.06 15.95 -6.65
C PHE A 280 9.97 14.57 -7.31
N SER A 281 9.47 13.55 -6.61
CA SER A 281 9.27 12.20 -7.15
C SER A 281 8.22 12.16 -8.25
N ILE A 282 7.04 12.78 -8.04
CA ILE A 282 5.97 12.91 -9.05
C ILE A 282 6.53 13.61 -10.30
N GLY A 283 7.20 14.75 -10.12
CA GLY A 283 7.85 15.45 -11.20
C GLY A 283 8.94 14.61 -11.90
N SER A 284 9.63 13.70 -11.20
CA SER A 284 10.59 12.77 -11.81
C SER A 284 9.90 11.78 -12.72
N PHE A 285 8.81 11.16 -12.28
CA PHE A 285 8.02 10.26 -13.13
C PHE A 285 7.50 10.96 -14.40
N LEU A 286 6.95 12.18 -14.26
CA LEU A 286 6.50 12.98 -15.42
C LEU A 286 7.67 13.26 -16.37
N HIS A 287 8.83 13.66 -15.85
CA HIS A 287 10.01 13.95 -16.67
C HIS A 287 10.51 12.70 -17.41
N TYR A 288 10.63 11.57 -16.73
CA TYR A 288 11.03 10.30 -17.36
C TYR A 288 9.99 9.84 -18.38
N GLY A 289 8.69 10.01 -18.12
CA GLY A 289 7.64 9.73 -19.09
C GLY A 289 7.82 10.52 -20.39
N HIS A 290 8.08 11.83 -20.29
CA HIS A 290 8.36 12.67 -21.46
C HIS A 290 9.64 12.24 -22.20
N LEU A 291 10.70 11.94 -21.44
CA LEU A 291 11.99 11.49 -22.01
C LEU A 291 11.87 10.15 -22.75
N ILE A 292 11.09 9.23 -22.23
CA ILE A 292 10.82 7.91 -22.83
C ILE A 292 10.08 8.08 -24.16
N VAL A 293 9.03 8.91 -24.19
CA VAL A 293 8.25 9.19 -25.40
C VAL A 293 9.13 9.82 -26.49
N GLU A 294 9.98 10.79 -26.11
CA GLU A 294 10.93 11.46 -27.01
C GLU A 294 11.94 10.45 -27.60
N LYS A 295 12.57 9.62 -26.75
CA LYS A 295 13.59 8.64 -27.17
C LYS A 295 13.04 7.49 -28.02
N ALA A 296 11.75 7.20 -27.91
CA ALA A 296 11.06 6.18 -28.70
C ALA A 296 10.43 6.70 -29.99
N ASP A 297 10.63 7.97 -30.31
CA ASP A 297 10.01 8.65 -31.47
C ASP A 297 8.47 8.47 -31.48
N MET A 298 7.82 8.64 -30.31
CA MET A 298 6.36 8.48 -30.13
C MET A 298 5.61 9.83 -30.10
N GLY A 299 6.25 10.93 -30.50
CA GLY A 299 5.67 12.27 -30.53
C GLY A 299 5.88 13.08 -29.25
N THR A 300 5.07 14.12 -29.03
CA THR A 300 5.15 14.99 -27.85
C THR A 300 4.10 14.58 -26.83
N GLY A 301 4.54 13.95 -25.73
CA GLY A 301 3.65 13.35 -24.72
C GLY A 301 3.17 14.27 -23.59
N LYS A 302 3.52 15.57 -23.60
CA LYS A 302 3.44 16.42 -22.40
C LYS A 302 2.05 16.53 -21.78
N LEU A 303 1.02 16.73 -22.58
CA LEU A 303 -0.33 16.99 -22.06
C LEU A 303 -1.08 15.70 -21.69
N TRP A 304 -1.07 14.72 -22.59
CA TRP A 304 -1.83 13.49 -22.38
C TRP A 304 -1.28 12.62 -21.23
N ILE A 305 0.06 12.65 -20.98
CA ILE A 305 0.66 11.97 -19.82
C ILE A 305 0.10 12.55 -18.51
N SER A 306 0.09 13.88 -18.37
CA SER A 306 -0.46 14.54 -17.17
C SER A 306 -1.95 14.25 -17.01
N THR A 307 -2.73 14.21 -18.10
CA THR A 307 -4.16 13.87 -18.05
C THR A 307 -4.38 12.44 -17.56
N LEU A 308 -3.59 11.46 -18.05
CA LEU A 308 -3.68 10.07 -17.58
C LEU A 308 -3.24 9.91 -16.12
N VAL A 309 -2.21 10.65 -15.70
CA VAL A 309 -1.78 10.66 -14.28
C VAL A 309 -2.89 11.20 -13.39
N PHE A 310 -3.56 12.28 -13.78
CA PHE A 310 -4.68 12.83 -13.02
C PHE A 310 -5.85 11.83 -12.95
N ALA A 311 -6.25 11.29 -14.10
CA ALA A 311 -7.32 10.29 -14.15
C ALA A 311 -7.02 9.09 -13.25
N GLY A 312 -5.78 8.56 -13.29
CA GLY A 312 -5.35 7.46 -12.43
C GLY A 312 -5.31 7.83 -10.94
N ALA A 313 -4.91 9.06 -10.59
CA ALA A 313 -4.84 9.51 -9.20
C ALA A 313 -6.22 9.72 -8.57
N VAL A 314 -7.22 10.10 -9.38
CA VAL A 314 -8.61 10.34 -8.94
C VAL A 314 -9.46 9.09 -9.05
N TRP A 315 -8.95 8.04 -9.70
CA TRP A 315 -9.63 6.76 -9.83
C TRP A 315 -9.69 6.06 -8.48
N ASP A 316 -10.81 6.18 -7.83
CA ASP A 316 -11.10 5.65 -6.50
C ASP A 316 -12.38 4.80 -6.57
N ILE A 317 -12.25 3.64 -7.21
CA ILE A 317 -13.27 2.58 -7.12
C ILE A 317 -12.81 1.67 -5.98
N GLU A 318 -13.59 1.55 -4.95
CA GLU A 318 -13.35 0.99 -3.60
C GLU A 318 -12.33 -0.16 -3.48
N ARG A 319 -12.31 -1.13 -4.39
CA ARG A 319 -11.33 -2.25 -4.42
C ARG A 319 -10.22 -2.10 -5.48
N TRP A 320 -10.45 -1.33 -6.52
CA TRP A 320 -9.55 -1.18 -7.66
C TRP A 320 -8.88 0.20 -7.71
N GLY A 321 -8.92 0.94 -6.61
CA GLY A 321 -8.22 2.21 -6.49
C GLY A 321 -6.72 2.07 -6.73
N ILE A 322 -6.09 3.14 -7.20
CA ILE A 322 -4.66 3.17 -7.52
C ILE A 322 -3.78 2.73 -6.33
N ARG A 323 -4.25 2.96 -5.10
CA ARG A 323 -3.54 2.62 -3.87
C ARG A 323 -3.34 1.10 -3.70
N ASN A 324 -4.34 0.31 -4.05
CA ASN A 324 -4.29 -1.15 -3.93
C ASN A 324 -3.68 -1.80 -5.18
N SER A 325 -3.99 -1.24 -6.35
CA SER A 325 -3.58 -1.81 -7.64
C SER A 325 -2.11 -1.58 -7.97
N PHE A 326 -1.53 -0.41 -7.62
CA PHE A 326 -0.15 -0.08 -7.94
C PHE A 326 0.89 -1.00 -7.27
N PRO A 327 0.80 -1.33 -5.96
CA PRO A 327 1.74 -2.26 -5.34
C PRO A 327 1.68 -3.66 -5.97
N LEU A 328 0.50 -4.15 -6.34
CA LEU A 328 0.34 -5.44 -7.03
C LEU A 328 0.94 -5.40 -8.44
N TYR A 329 0.64 -4.36 -9.21
CA TYR A 329 1.26 -4.12 -10.52
C TYR A 329 2.78 -4.08 -10.43
N LEU A 330 3.31 -3.34 -9.45
CA LEU A 330 4.75 -3.21 -9.22
C LEU A 330 5.40 -4.57 -8.94
N LYS A 331 4.81 -5.33 -8.01
CA LYS A 331 5.35 -6.60 -7.52
C LYS A 331 5.28 -7.72 -8.58
N TYR A 332 4.16 -7.86 -9.27
CA TYR A 332 3.91 -9.00 -10.14
C TYR A 332 4.14 -8.74 -11.62
N ILE A 333 4.04 -7.50 -12.08
CA ILE A 333 4.14 -7.17 -13.50
C ILE A 333 5.40 -6.34 -13.79
N PHE A 334 5.55 -5.19 -13.10
CA PHE A 334 6.60 -4.25 -13.50
C PHE A 334 8.00 -4.75 -13.19
N VAL A 335 8.29 -5.16 -11.95
CA VAL A 335 9.67 -5.55 -11.55
C VAL A 335 10.14 -6.78 -12.34
N PRO A 336 9.38 -7.89 -12.46
CA PRO A 336 9.79 -9.02 -13.29
C PRO A 336 9.94 -8.64 -14.76
N GLY A 337 8.96 -7.93 -15.33
CA GLY A 337 8.98 -7.50 -16.73
C GLY A 337 10.13 -6.55 -17.06
N MET A 338 10.44 -5.62 -16.15
CA MET A 338 11.57 -4.71 -16.26
C MET A 338 12.90 -5.47 -16.37
N LEU A 339 13.14 -6.45 -15.49
CA LEU A 339 14.36 -7.26 -15.51
C LEU A 339 14.47 -8.05 -16.83
N VAL A 340 13.38 -8.68 -17.26
CA VAL A 340 13.36 -9.43 -18.53
C VAL A 340 13.68 -8.53 -19.72
N LEU A 341 13.03 -7.35 -19.81
CA LEU A 341 13.27 -6.40 -20.90
C LEU A 341 14.71 -5.85 -20.89
N GLN A 342 15.23 -5.55 -19.72
CA GLN A 342 16.60 -5.06 -19.58
C GLN A 342 17.65 -6.12 -19.95
N ILE A 343 17.44 -7.38 -19.57
CA ILE A 343 18.30 -8.50 -20.00
C ILE A 343 18.21 -8.67 -21.52
N MET A 344 17.01 -8.59 -22.11
CA MET A 344 16.82 -8.63 -23.56
C MET A 344 17.62 -7.54 -24.27
N PHE A 345 17.56 -6.29 -23.78
CA PHE A 345 18.33 -5.17 -24.35
C PHE A 345 19.85 -5.34 -24.20
N PHE A 346 20.30 -5.89 -23.08
CA PHE A 346 21.71 -6.21 -22.88
C PHE A 346 22.22 -7.24 -23.89
N MET A 347 21.39 -8.25 -24.19
CA MET A 347 21.75 -9.33 -25.11
C MET A 347 21.64 -8.93 -26.59
N THR A 348 20.74 -8.02 -26.94
CA THR A 348 20.60 -7.53 -28.32
C THR A 348 21.82 -6.74 -28.82
N GLY A 349 22.62 -6.19 -27.89
CA GLY A 349 23.93 -5.61 -28.22
C GLY A 349 24.96 -6.63 -28.75
N LYS A 350 24.74 -7.93 -28.56
CA LYS A 350 25.58 -9.02 -29.06
C LYS A 350 24.89 -9.72 -30.26
N LYS A 351 25.39 -9.48 -31.47
CA LYS A 351 24.78 -9.81 -32.77
C LYS A 351 24.19 -11.24 -33.01
N LYS A 352 24.51 -12.24 -32.19
CA LYS A 352 24.17 -13.66 -32.44
C LYS A 352 22.85 -14.21 -31.85
N TRP A 353 22.12 -13.46 -30.99
CA TRP A 353 21.02 -14.01 -30.19
C TRP A 353 19.63 -13.40 -30.44
N LYS A 354 19.50 -12.54 -31.46
CA LYS A 354 18.33 -11.69 -31.68
C LYS A 354 16.96 -12.37 -31.85
N LYS A 355 16.88 -13.59 -32.38
CA LYS A 355 15.58 -14.22 -32.71
C LYS A 355 15.04 -15.18 -31.63
N LYS A 356 15.90 -15.99 -31.01
CA LYS A 356 15.44 -17.02 -30.05
C LYS A 356 15.03 -16.46 -28.68
N LEU A 357 15.66 -15.37 -28.24
CA LEU A 357 15.41 -14.80 -26.94
C LEU A 357 14.13 -13.95 -26.90
N ALA A 358 13.78 -13.26 -28.00
CA ALA A 358 12.55 -12.48 -28.09
C ALA A 358 11.31 -13.36 -27.88
N VAL A 359 11.30 -14.57 -28.44
CA VAL A 359 10.19 -15.52 -28.29
C VAL A 359 10.10 -16.03 -26.84
N ALA A 360 11.23 -16.36 -26.20
CA ALA A 360 11.25 -16.85 -24.83
C ALA A 360 10.78 -15.78 -23.81
N CYS A 361 11.13 -14.50 -24.03
CA CYS A 361 10.70 -13.39 -23.17
C CYS A 361 9.21 -13.07 -23.30
N VAL A 362 8.64 -13.17 -24.51
CA VAL A 362 7.20 -12.99 -24.74
C VAL A 362 6.41 -14.14 -24.09
N SER A 363 6.89 -15.37 -24.21
CA SER A 363 6.26 -16.51 -23.55
C SER A 363 6.30 -16.40 -22.02
N ALA A 364 7.39 -15.88 -21.44
CA ALA A 364 7.50 -15.65 -20.00
C ALA A 364 6.57 -14.51 -19.51
N LEU A 365 6.36 -13.45 -20.29
CA LEU A 365 5.40 -12.38 -19.97
C LEU A 365 3.95 -12.87 -20.00
N PHE A 366 3.60 -13.78 -20.94
CA PHE A 366 2.27 -14.38 -21.00
C PHE A 366 2.00 -15.34 -19.84
N LEU A 367 3.01 -16.02 -19.32
CA LEU A 367 2.88 -16.89 -18.14
C LEU A 367 2.70 -16.12 -16.82
N LEU A 368 3.11 -14.86 -16.76
CA LEU A 368 2.92 -13.97 -15.61
C LEU A 368 1.56 -13.26 -15.60
N ALA A 369 0.82 -13.26 -16.71
CA ALA A 369 -0.47 -12.59 -16.85
C ALA A 369 -1.67 -13.44 -16.32
N GLY A 370 -1.44 -14.61 -15.75
CA GLY A 370 -2.46 -15.51 -15.23
C GLY A 370 -2.83 -15.24 -13.78
N CYS A 371 -3.33 -14.05 -13.43
CA CYS A 371 -3.98 -13.80 -12.15
C CYS A 371 -5.50 -13.85 -12.37
N GLY A 372 -6.10 -15.03 -12.19
CA GLY A 372 -7.54 -15.24 -12.19
C GLY A 372 -8.15 -14.66 -10.93
N GLY A 373 -8.69 -13.44 -10.99
CA GLY A 373 -9.60 -12.92 -9.98
C GLY A 373 -10.99 -13.53 -10.17
N VAL A 374 -11.67 -13.85 -9.06
CA VAL A 374 -13.09 -14.27 -9.11
C VAL A 374 -13.93 -13.05 -9.47
N GLU A 375 -14.85 -13.18 -10.43
CA GLU A 375 -15.73 -12.11 -10.87
C GLU A 375 -16.65 -11.64 -9.72
N PRO A 376 -16.95 -10.34 -9.56
CA PRO A 376 -17.76 -9.80 -8.46
C PRO A 376 -19.15 -10.45 -8.33
N GLU A 377 -19.77 -10.82 -9.46
CA GLU A 377 -21.08 -11.45 -9.52
C GLU A 377 -21.10 -12.87 -8.92
N LYS A 378 -19.94 -13.51 -8.83
CA LYS A 378 -19.76 -14.85 -8.24
C LYS A 378 -19.35 -14.78 -6.76
N ARG A 379 -19.41 -13.60 -6.15
CA ARG A 379 -19.05 -13.41 -4.74
C ARG A 379 -20.30 -13.16 -3.90
N MET A 380 -20.22 -13.60 -2.66
CA MET A 380 -21.22 -13.37 -1.63
C MET A 380 -20.59 -12.47 -0.56
N TYR A 381 -21.29 -11.41 -0.20
CA TYR A 381 -20.81 -10.36 0.70
C TYR A 381 -21.68 -10.34 1.97
N PRO A 382 -21.29 -11.02 3.05
CA PRO A 382 -22.00 -10.92 4.33
C PRO A 382 -21.76 -9.54 4.96
N LEU A 383 -22.84 -8.93 5.49
CA LEU A 383 -22.78 -7.73 6.31
C LEU A 383 -22.63 -8.04 7.80
N ALA A 384 -23.12 -9.19 8.25
CA ALA A 384 -23.01 -9.64 9.63
C ALA A 384 -22.39 -11.04 9.69
N LEU A 385 -21.58 -11.28 10.73
CA LEU A 385 -21.00 -12.58 11.06
C LEU A 385 -21.34 -12.93 12.50
N GLY A 386 -21.95 -14.08 12.72
CA GLY A 386 -22.16 -14.67 14.04
C GLY A 386 -21.16 -15.78 14.30
N ALA A 387 -20.63 -15.84 15.50
CA ALA A 387 -19.74 -16.90 15.95
C ALA A 387 -20.22 -17.50 17.27
N ASP A 388 -20.52 -18.79 17.25
CA ASP A 388 -20.93 -19.60 18.40
C ASP A 388 -20.08 -20.86 18.56
N ILE A 389 -20.27 -21.55 19.70
CA ILE A 389 -19.82 -22.92 19.89
C ILE A 389 -21.04 -23.81 20.11
N THR A 390 -21.19 -24.82 19.26
CA THR A 390 -22.24 -25.82 19.37
C THR A 390 -21.61 -27.22 19.35
N GLU A 391 -21.92 -28.05 20.34
CA GLU A 391 -21.34 -29.42 20.48
C GLU A 391 -19.80 -29.44 20.48
N GLY A 392 -19.17 -28.39 21.02
CA GLY A 392 -17.71 -28.26 21.09
C GLY A 392 -17.04 -27.83 19.78
N LYS A 393 -17.79 -27.54 18.70
CA LYS A 393 -17.32 -27.07 17.39
C LYS A 393 -17.71 -25.61 17.18
N TYR A 394 -16.93 -24.91 16.34
CA TYR A 394 -17.27 -23.55 15.91
C TYR A 394 -18.45 -23.57 14.95
N LEU A 395 -19.39 -22.68 15.15
CA LEU A 395 -20.51 -22.40 14.26
C LEU A 395 -20.39 -20.96 13.77
N LEU A 396 -20.16 -20.78 12.47
CA LEU A 396 -20.16 -19.46 11.84
C LEU A 396 -21.43 -19.27 11.02
N THR A 397 -22.12 -18.17 11.28
CA THR A 397 -23.36 -17.80 10.59
C THR A 397 -23.16 -16.50 9.82
N TYR A 398 -23.43 -16.51 8.52
CA TYR A 398 -23.19 -15.40 7.62
C TYR A 398 -24.50 -14.68 7.29
N GLY A 399 -24.66 -13.46 7.77
CA GLY A 399 -25.82 -12.61 7.50
C GLY A 399 -25.67 -11.89 6.15
N ILE A 400 -26.46 -12.27 5.17
CA ILE A 400 -26.39 -11.77 3.81
C ILE A 400 -27.57 -10.81 3.59
N PRO A 401 -27.34 -9.55 3.11
CA PRO A 401 -28.41 -8.62 2.78
C PRO A 401 -29.17 -9.08 1.54
N ASP A 402 -30.48 -8.88 1.52
CA ASP A 402 -31.32 -9.12 0.35
C ASP A 402 -31.22 -7.93 -0.62
N LEU A 403 -30.23 -7.96 -1.49
CA LEU A 403 -29.91 -6.90 -2.46
C LEU A 403 -31.08 -6.50 -3.40
N PRO A 404 -31.99 -7.40 -3.87
CA PRO A 404 -33.12 -7.01 -4.69
C PRO A 404 -34.14 -6.14 -3.95
N LYS A 405 -34.38 -6.36 -2.67
CA LYS A 405 -35.31 -5.57 -1.86
C LYS A 405 -34.72 -4.20 -1.47
N SER A 406 -33.44 -4.13 -1.15
CA SER A 406 -32.78 -2.88 -0.76
C SER A 406 -32.62 -1.89 -1.93
N THR A 407 -32.63 -2.37 -3.19
CA THR A 407 -32.52 -1.52 -4.40
C THR A 407 -33.86 -1.20 -5.06
N GLY A 408 -35.00 -1.63 -4.47
CA GLY A 408 -36.34 -1.34 -5.00
C GLY A 408 -36.68 -2.04 -6.33
N GLN A 409 -35.94 -3.08 -6.69
CA GLN A 409 -36.26 -3.94 -7.85
C GLN A 409 -37.06 -5.15 -7.39
N GLU A 410 -38.36 -5.00 -7.33
CA GLU A 410 -39.27 -6.14 -7.18
C GLU A 410 -39.17 -7.04 -8.41
N LYS A 411 -38.60 -8.22 -8.26
CA LYS A 411 -38.84 -9.33 -9.17
C LYS A 411 -39.86 -10.26 -8.53
N ASP A 412 -41.04 -10.35 -9.15
CA ASP A 412 -42.02 -11.42 -8.89
C ASP A 412 -41.35 -12.78 -9.12
N GLY A 413 -41.10 -13.51 -8.06
CA GLY A 413 -40.62 -14.87 -8.15
C GLY A 413 -39.87 -15.34 -6.90
N GLU A 414 -40.56 -16.19 -6.14
CA GLU A 414 -40.09 -17.05 -5.05
C GLU A 414 -39.32 -16.38 -3.89
N ASP A 415 -40.00 -16.37 -2.78
CA ASP A 415 -39.55 -16.04 -1.43
C ASP A 415 -38.35 -16.91 -1.03
N GLN A 416 -37.12 -16.55 -1.50
CA GLN A 416 -35.90 -17.00 -0.89
C GLN A 416 -35.69 -16.13 0.35
N GLY A 417 -36.24 -16.58 1.46
CA GLY A 417 -36.08 -15.93 2.75
C GLY A 417 -34.61 -15.62 3.02
N ASN A 418 -34.33 -14.55 3.75
CA ASN A 418 -33.01 -14.15 4.21
C ASN A 418 -32.25 -15.37 4.76
N ALA A 419 -31.51 -16.05 3.91
CA ALA A 419 -30.80 -17.25 4.28
C ALA A 419 -29.48 -16.82 4.95
N ALA A 420 -29.41 -16.95 6.26
CA ALA A 420 -28.15 -16.85 7.00
C ALA A 420 -27.51 -18.26 7.04
N PRO A 421 -26.66 -18.65 6.07
CA PRO A 421 -26.01 -19.96 6.07
C PRO A 421 -25.14 -20.10 7.30
N SER A 422 -25.39 -21.14 8.08
CA SER A 422 -24.62 -21.51 9.26
C SER A 422 -23.78 -22.74 8.93
N ILE A 423 -22.48 -22.68 9.20
CA ILE A 423 -21.54 -23.76 8.93
C ILE A 423 -20.77 -24.10 10.20
N GLN A 424 -20.74 -25.39 10.53
CA GLN A 424 -20.09 -25.92 11.72
C GLN A 424 -18.79 -26.66 11.33
N GLY A 425 -17.74 -26.50 12.12
CA GLY A 425 -16.48 -27.21 11.94
C GLY A 425 -15.60 -27.17 13.19
N GLU A 426 -14.63 -28.06 13.27
CA GLU A 426 -13.65 -28.10 14.35
C GLU A 426 -12.60 -26.98 14.22
N THR A 427 -12.37 -26.53 12.99
CA THR A 427 -11.42 -25.46 12.65
C THR A 427 -12.02 -24.52 11.61
N PHE A 428 -11.58 -23.24 11.59
CA PHE A 428 -12.02 -22.27 10.58
C PHE A 428 -11.70 -22.69 9.16
N ARG A 429 -10.56 -23.36 8.94
CA ARG A 429 -10.18 -23.92 7.64
C ARG A 429 -11.14 -25.02 7.17
N GLU A 430 -11.66 -25.81 8.08
CA GLU A 430 -12.70 -26.80 7.78
C GLU A 430 -14.00 -26.12 7.38
N ILE A 431 -14.41 -25.07 8.11
CA ILE A 431 -15.59 -24.25 7.80
C ILE A 431 -15.48 -23.65 6.40
N GLU A 432 -14.33 -23.07 6.04
CA GLU A 432 -14.07 -22.55 4.69
C GLU A 432 -14.14 -23.63 3.61
N ASN A 433 -13.60 -24.81 3.88
CA ASN A 433 -13.68 -25.94 2.96
C ASN A 433 -15.11 -26.44 2.78
N ILE A 434 -15.89 -26.50 3.86
CA ILE A 434 -17.31 -26.87 3.79
C ILE A 434 -18.07 -25.77 3.01
N TYR A 435 -17.85 -24.50 3.32
CA TYR A 435 -18.47 -23.38 2.61
C TYR A 435 -18.21 -23.48 1.09
N SER A 436 -16.94 -23.67 0.69
CA SER A 436 -16.54 -23.75 -0.72
C SER A 436 -17.15 -24.92 -1.49
N ARG A 437 -17.59 -25.98 -0.76
CA ARG A 437 -18.23 -27.18 -1.35
C ARG A 437 -19.77 -27.15 -1.31
N THR A 438 -20.33 -26.34 -0.43
CA THR A 438 -21.79 -26.29 -0.18
C THR A 438 -22.46 -25.04 -0.72
N GLN A 439 -21.70 -23.95 -0.88
CA GLN A 439 -22.22 -22.67 -1.35
C GLN A 439 -21.81 -22.40 -2.80
N GLU A 440 -22.74 -21.85 -3.57
CA GLU A 440 -22.58 -21.57 -5.01
C GLU A 440 -21.63 -20.40 -5.26
N LYS A 441 -21.57 -19.42 -4.34
CA LYS A 441 -20.80 -18.19 -4.48
C LYS A 441 -19.58 -18.19 -3.58
N TYR A 442 -18.51 -17.52 -4.04
CA TYR A 442 -17.30 -17.30 -3.26
C TYR A 442 -17.52 -16.30 -2.12
N LEU A 443 -17.14 -16.67 -0.90
CA LEU A 443 -17.26 -15.83 0.28
C LEU A 443 -16.25 -14.69 0.23
N ASP A 444 -16.71 -13.46 0.33
CA ASP A 444 -15.88 -12.26 0.40
C ASP A 444 -16.29 -11.41 1.60
N MET A 445 -15.48 -11.43 2.66
CA MET A 445 -15.75 -10.74 3.92
C MET A 445 -15.41 -9.24 3.91
N GLY A 446 -15.08 -8.67 2.75
CA GLY A 446 -14.67 -7.26 2.65
C GLY A 446 -15.79 -6.25 2.91
N HIS A 447 -17.04 -6.68 3.07
CA HIS A 447 -18.18 -5.85 3.43
C HIS A 447 -18.75 -6.19 4.82
N LEU A 448 -17.99 -6.92 5.64
CA LEU A 448 -18.41 -7.22 7.00
C LEU A 448 -18.40 -5.92 7.83
N GLU A 449 -19.54 -5.60 8.45
CA GLU A 449 -19.74 -4.40 9.28
C GLU A 449 -20.11 -4.76 10.71
N ILE A 450 -20.72 -5.94 10.94
CA ILE A 450 -21.20 -6.39 12.25
C ILE A 450 -20.62 -7.77 12.57
N LEU A 451 -20.05 -7.91 13.76
CA LEU A 451 -19.63 -9.18 14.36
C LEU A 451 -20.44 -9.43 15.63
N VAL A 452 -21.06 -10.59 15.73
CA VAL A 452 -21.80 -11.02 16.93
C VAL A 452 -21.11 -12.24 17.53
N LEU A 453 -20.71 -12.14 18.81
CA LEU A 453 -20.11 -13.22 19.57
C LEU A 453 -21.15 -13.83 20.50
N GLY A 454 -21.36 -15.13 20.42
CA GLY A 454 -22.27 -15.87 21.28
C GLY A 454 -21.70 -16.10 22.68
N GLU A 455 -22.55 -16.16 23.70
CA GLU A 455 -22.12 -16.44 25.10
C GLU A 455 -21.41 -17.78 25.19
N SER A 456 -21.82 -18.80 24.46
CA SER A 456 -21.15 -20.10 24.40
C SER A 456 -19.68 -20.02 23.98
N LEU A 457 -19.34 -19.07 23.13
CA LEU A 457 -17.97 -18.80 22.68
C LEU A 457 -17.20 -18.00 23.72
N LEU A 458 -17.84 -17.02 24.35
CA LEU A 458 -17.23 -16.13 25.36
C LEU A 458 -16.88 -16.91 26.63
N ASP A 459 -17.83 -17.67 27.18
CA ASP A 459 -17.65 -18.46 28.39
C ASP A 459 -16.63 -19.59 28.20
N GLY A 460 -16.51 -20.13 26.99
CA GLY A 460 -15.58 -21.17 26.63
C GLY A 460 -14.13 -20.69 26.43
N GLY A 461 -13.86 -19.37 26.48
CA GLY A 461 -12.53 -18.78 26.27
C GLY A 461 -11.99 -18.98 24.85
N ARG A 462 -12.83 -19.36 23.88
CA ARG A 462 -12.42 -19.62 22.48
C ARG A 462 -12.59 -18.42 21.55
N TRP A 463 -13.07 -17.29 22.06
CA TRP A 463 -13.19 -16.04 21.31
C TRP A 463 -11.86 -15.54 20.75
N GLU A 464 -10.75 -15.80 21.46
CA GLU A 464 -9.40 -15.46 21.02
C GLU A 464 -9.06 -16.06 19.65
N GLN A 465 -9.48 -17.30 19.41
CA GLN A 465 -9.23 -18.01 18.16
C GLN A 465 -10.07 -17.44 17.01
N VAL A 466 -11.28 -16.94 17.30
CA VAL A 466 -12.11 -16.21 16.32
C VAL A 466 -11.42 -14.89 15.96
N LEU A 467 -10.94 -14.14 16.92
CA LEU A 467 -10.20 -12.90 16.66
C LEU A 467 -8.93 -13.16 15.83
N GLU A 468 -8.19 -14.22 16.14
CA GLU A 468 -7.01 -14.60 15.34
C GLU A 468 -7.38 -15.00 13.89
N TYR A 469 -8.48 -15.69 13.70
CA TYR A 469 -8.99 -16.05 12.38
C TYR A 469 -9.37 -14.79 11.58
N LEU A 470 -10.19 -13.90 12.15
CA LEU A 470 -10.60 -12.66 11.50
C LEU A 470 -9.41 -11.78 11.13
N LYS A 471 -8.36 -11.77 11.96
CA LYS A 471 -7.12 -11.05 11.71
C LYS A 471 -6.30 -11.59 10.53
N GLN A 472 -6.41 -12.88 10.23
CA GLN A 472 -5.72 -13.49 9.09
C GLN A 472 -6.41 -13.18 7.76
N GLU A 473 -7.69 -12.80 7.79
CA GLU A 473 -8.47 -12.41 6.62
C GLU A 473 -8.19 -10.94 6.22
N PRO A 474 -7.44 -10.72 5.11
CA PRO A 474 -6.99 -9.37 4.74
C PRO A 474 -8.11 -8.46 4.23
N THR A 475 -9.29 -9.01 4.00
CA THR A 475 -10.46 -8.29 3.48
C THR A 475 -11.30 -7.66 4.58
N ILE A 476 -11.20 -8.13 5.83
CA ILE A 476 -12.00 -7.63 6.96
C ILE A 476 -11.42 -6.30 7.47
N GLY A 477 -12.28 -5.28 7.54
CA GLY A 477 -11.94 -3.98 8.14
C GLY A 477 -11.88 -4.04 9.67
N GLU A 478 -11.12 -3.14 10.29
CA GLU A 478 -11.09 -3.01 11.76
C GLU A 478 -12.22 -2.12 12.30
N ASN A 479 -13.02 -1.54 11.42
CA ASN A 479 -14.20 -0.73 11.74
C ASN A 479 -15.47 -1.57 11.96
N VAL A 480 -15.37 -2.89 11.91
CA VAL A 480 -16.46 -3.83 12.21
C VAL A 480 -16.92 -3.62 13.65
N TYR A 481 -18.20 -3.38 13.87
CA TYR A 481 -18.79 -3.26 15.22
C TYR A 481 -18.99 -4.63 15.83
N VAL A 482 -18.63 -4.77 17.11
CA VAL A 482 -18.67 -6.05 17.84
C VAL A 482 -19.75 -6.01 18.91
N PHE A 483 -20.60 -7.03 18.89
CA PHE A 483 -21.68 -7.23 19.84
C PHE A 483 -21.59 -8.60 20.49
N ARG A 484 -22.22 -8.77 21.66
CA ARG A 484 -22.46 -10.08 22.27
C ARG A 484 -23.95 -10.41 22.23
N CYS A 485 -24.28 -11.70 22.16
CA CYS A 485 -25.64 -12.20 22.25
C CYS A 485 -25.67 -13.58 22.90
N ALA A 486 -26.79 -13.99 23.45
CA ALA A 486 -26.95 -15.34 23.98
C ALA A 486 -26.63 -16.41 22.92
N VAL A 487 -27.18 -16.26 21.71
CA VAL A 487 -26.95 -17.13 20.54
C VAL A 487 -26.71 -16.26 19.31
N ALA A 488 -25.46 -16.20 18.85
CA ALA A 488 -25.09 -15.32 17.71
C ALA A 488 -25.73 -15.75 16.39
N SER A 489 -25.92 -17.05 16.18
CA SER A 489 -26.58 -17.58 14.98
C SER A 489 -28.03 -17.14 14.87
N GLU A 490 -28.77 -17.09 15.98
CA GLU A 490 -30.15 -16.59 16.00
C GLU A 490 -30.18 -15.08 15.76
N ALA A 491 -29.22 -14.33 16.33
CA ALA A 491 -29.11 -12.90 16.13
C ALA A 491 -28.86 -12.57 14.64
N VAL A 492 -27.93 -13.23 14.00
CA VAL A 492 -27.59 -12.97 12.60
C VAL A 492 -28.72 -13.40 11.64
N ALA A 493 -29.47 -14.44 12.01
CA ALA A 493 -30.66 -14.87 11.25
C ALA A 493 -31.90 -13.98 11.50
N TRP A 494 -31.86 -13.08 12.48
CA TRP A 494 -32.98 -12.21 12.79
C TRP A 494 -33.24 -11.20 11.67
N VAL A 495 -34.52 -10.94 11.41
CA VAL A 495 -35.00 -9.98 10.40
C VAL A 495 -35.92 -9.00 11.07
N SER A 496 -35.73 -7.73 10.79
CA SER A 496 -36.59 -6.67 11.34
C SER A 496 -38.05 -6.79 10.87
N PRO A 497 -39.03 -6.14 11.54
CA PRO A 497 -40.40 -6.06 11.07
C PRO A 497 -40.57 -5.45 9.66
N GLN A 498 -39.55 -4.78 9.17
CA GLN A 498 -39.49 -4.15 7.85
C GLN A 498 -38.72 -4.99 6.81
N ASP A 499 -38.47 -6.27 7.11
CA ASP A 499 -37.72 -7.22 6.28
C ASP A 499 -36.23 -6.79 6.01
N VAL A 500 -35.63 -6.04 6.93
CA VAL A 500 -34.23 -5.61 6.86
C VAL A 500 -33.36 -6.57 7.66
N SER A 501 -32.17 -6.95 7.13
CA SER A 501 -31.20 -7.82 7.80
C SER A 501 -30.64 -7.20 9.08
N LEU A 502 -30.14 -8.03 10.02
CA LEU A 502 -29.50 -7.55 11.26
C LEU A 502 -28.41 -6.52 10.98
N GLY A 503 -27.55 -6.79 9.99
CA GLY A 503 -26.43 -5.90 9.64
C GLY A 503 -26.89 -4.52 9.22
N GLU A 504 -27.86 -4.45 8.31
CA GLU A 504 -28.43 -3.17 7.85
C GLU A 504 -29.18 -2.44 8.96
N TYR A 505 -29.93 -3.16 9.80
CA TYR A 505 -30.68 -2.59 10.90
C TYR A 505 -29.75 -1.94 11.95
N LEU A 506 -28.72 -2.66 12.39
CA LEU A 506 -27.77 -2.13 13.38
C LEU A 506 -26.95 -0.95 12.84
N LEU A 507 -26.53 -0.99 11.58
CA LEU A 507 -25.86 0.15 10.94
C LEU A 507 -26.76 1.37 10.91
N GLY A 508 -28.02 1.22 10.50
CA GLY A 508 -28.99 2.30 10.50
C GLY A 508 -29.24 2.86 11.92
N LEU A 509 -29.25 2.00 12.94
CA LEU A 509 -29.43 2.42 14.33
C LEU A 509 -28.22 3.21 14.85
N LEU A 510 -27.00 2.81 14.49
CA LEU A 510 -25.76 3.50 14.85
C LEU A 510 -25.63 4.85 14.12
N GLU A 511 -26.00 4.91 12.85
CA GLU A 511 -25.95 6.14 12.03
C GLU A 511 -27.03 7.17 12.44
N ASN A 512 -28.22 6.72 12.79
CA ASN A 512 -29.35 7.59 13.15
C ASN A 512 -29.32 8.08 14.60
N ASN A 513 -28.37 7.64 15.41
CA ASN A 513 -28.25 8.09 16.80
C ASN A 513 -26.97 8.96 17.01
N PRO A 514 -26.89 10.15 16.39
CA PRO A 514 -25.71 11.03 16.48
C PRO A 514 -25.48 11.59 17.89
N ASN A 515 -26.48 11.49 18.79
CA ASN A 515 -26.39 11.91 20.20
C ASN A 515 -26.26 10.74 21.18
N GLY A 516 -26.44 9.51 20.73
CA GLY A 516 -26.00 8.33 21.46
C GLY A 516 -24.47 8.38 21.43
N SER A 517 -23.86 8.54 22.60
CA SER A 517 -22.42 8.75 22.73
C SER A 517 -21.66 7.79 21.82
N PRO A 518 -20.85 8.29 20.86
CA PRO A 518 -20.02 7.42 20.01
C PRO A 518 -19.05 6.54 20.80
N GLY A 519 -19.00 6.74 22.13
CA GLY A 519 -18.18 5.99 23.07
C GLY A 519 -18.79 4.67 23.58
N GLN A 520 -19.96 4.24 23.10
CA GLN A 520 -20.59 2.98 23.55
C GLN A 520 -20.57 1.87 22.47
N ALA A 521 -20.33 2.20 21.21
CA ALA A 521 -20.15 1.22 20.16
C ALA A 521 -18.71 0.72 20.13
N VAL A 522 -18.50 -0.56 20.36
CA VAL A 522 -17.16 -1.17 20.38
C VAL A 522 -16.82 -1.69 19.01
N THR A 523 -15.69 -1.27 18.47
CA THR A 523 -15.17 -1.74 17.18
C THR A 523 -14.17 -2.88 17.35
N LEU A 524 -13.97 -3.67 16.30
CA LEU A 524 -12.97 -4.74 16.27
C LEU A 524 -11.55 -4.21 16.56
N ARG A 525 -11.27 -2.95 16.20
CA ARG A 525 -10.02 -2.25 16.54
C ARG A 525 -9.83 -2.11 18.06
N GLU A 526 -10.88 -1.73 18.77
CA GLU A 526 -10.85 -1.57 20.23
C GLU A 526 -10.71 -2.92 20.92
N VAL A 527 -11.44 -3.93 20.44
CA VAL A 527 -11.31 -5.31 20.91
C VAL A 527 -9.88 -5.82 20.75
N TYR A 528 -9.26 -5.61 19.57
CA TYR A 528 -7.87 -6.00 19.35
C TYR A 528 -6.90 -5.22 20.26
N HIS A 529 -7.16 -3.93 20.50
CA HIS A 529 -6.32 -3.13 21.37
C HIS A 529 -6.32 -3.68 22.80
N GLU A 530 -7.49 -3.92 23.39
CA GLU A 530 -7.58 -4.48 24.74
C GLU A 530 -7.04 -5.91 24.85
N PHE A 531 -7.34 -6.75 23.86
CA PHE A 531 -6.83 -8.12 23.82
C PHE A 531 -5.30 -8.17 23.81
N TYR A 532 -4.64 -7.33 22.99
CA TYR A 532 -3.17 -7.36 22.88
C TYR A 532 -2.44 -6.61 23.99
N GLU A 533 -3.09 -5.66 24.65
CA GLU A 533 -2.48 -4.94 25.77
C GLU A 533 -2.75 -5.60 27.13
N ARG A 534 -3.95 -6.13 27.33
CA ARG A 534 -4.40 -6.62 28.63
C ARG A 534 -4.74 -8.10 28.67
N GLY A 535 -4.79 -8.78 27.54
CA GLY A 535 -5.25 -10.17 27.44
C GLY A 535 -6.73 -10.35 27.79
N ALA A 536 -7.52 -9.28 27.72
CA ALA A 536 -8.93 -9.25 28.09
C ALA A 536 -9.81 -8.83 26.93
N LEU A 537 -11.07 -9.22 26.97
CA LEU A 537 -12.08 -8.76 26.04
C LEU A 537 -12.73 -7.48 26.59
N SER A 538 -12.94 -6.48 25.73
CA SER A 538 -13.72 -5.27 26.06
C SER A 538 -15.12 -5.62 26.52
N GLU A 539 -15.74 -4.78 27.37
CA GLU A 539 -17.18 -4.87 27.59
C GLU A 539 -17.90 -4.62 26.25
N LEU A 540 -18.61 -5.67 25.78
CA LEU A 540 -19.30 -5.63 24.51
C LEU A 540 -20.77 -5.24 24.70
N PRO A 541 -21.35 -4.40 23.80
CA PRO A 541 -22.78 -4.16 23.78
C PRO A 541 -23.57 -5.47 23.60
N GLU A 542 -24.65 -5.63 24.37
CA GLU A 542 -25.48 -6.84 24.38
C GLU A 542 -26.68 -6.69 23.44
N LEU A 543 -26.86 -7.67 22.56
CA LEU A 543 -28.07 -7.78 21.73
C LEU A 543 -29.07 -8.69 22.42
N LYS A 544 -30.29 -8.19 22.65
CA LYS A 544 -31.42 -8.97 23.18
C LYS A 544 -32.54 -9.05 22.15
N ILE A 545 -32.93 -10.26 21.81
CA ILE A 545 -33.96 -10.53 20.83
C ILE A 545 -35.24 -10.99 21.53
N TYR A 546 -36.32 -10.26 21.30
CA TYR A 546 -37.67 -10.59 21.81
C TYR A 546 -38.62 -10.79 20.64
N GLY A 547 -38.53 -11.95 20.00
CA GLY A 547 -39.31 -12.23 18.79
C GLY A 547 -38.90 -11.33 17.62
N LYS A 548 -39.75 -10.38 17.21
CA LYS A 548 -39.44 -9.41 16.15
C LYS A 548 -38.79 -8.10 16.64
N GLU A 549 -38.68 -7.91 17.94
CA GLU A 549 -38.07 -6.72 18.53
C GLU A 549 -36.62 -7.02 18.92
N LEU A 550 -35.72 -6.08 18.62
CA LEU A 550 -34.30 -6.14 18.98
C LEU A 550 -33.97 -4.95 19.88
N GLU A 551 -33.42 -5.21 21.04
CA GLU A 551 -32.91 -4.20 21.97
C GLU A 551 -31.39 -4.27 22.01
N VAL A 552 -30.72 -3.13 21.87
CA VAL A 552 -29.28 -2.99 22.05
C VAL A 552 -29.00 -2.36 23.40
N LYS A 553 -28.31 -3.08 24.27
CA LYS A 553 -27.90 -2.59 25.59
C LYS A 553 -26.40 -2.29 25.52
N PHE A 554 -26.11 -1.00 25.45
CA PHE A 554 -24.74 -0.50 25.45
C PHE A 554 -24.11 -0.55 26.83
#